data_7b23964185f3120f4cab39b0fc3dcd28
#
_entry.id   7b23964185f3120f4cab39b0fc3dcd28
#
_cell.length_a   1.000
_cell.length_b   1.000
_cell.length_c   1.000
_cell.angle_alpha   90.00
_cell.angle_beta   90.00
_cell.angle_gamma   90.00
#
_symmetry.space_group_name_H-M   'P 1'
#
loop_
_entity.id
_entity.type
_entity.pdbx_description
1 polymer ?
#
loop_
_entity_poly.entity_id
_entity_poly.type
_entity_poly.pdbx_seq_one_letter_code
_entity_poly.pdbx_strand_id
1 'polypeptide(L)'
;MLKLKGTIRALAAAGGIAVVTLAAVPALASSGHAAKPTTGPEVISGTVHGKKALANKTIIPLKLTGLVATRSSVTLGGSGAQKGNNKTLKTAAGNLTVKIAAKPQSTQSFNRKTCREAFTQDIVVSVVGGRSTGAFAGASGPGAVQIFFRATAPRFTSGPHKGQCDTNGQPRVKGAVASFLASVVLTTR
;
A
#
# COMPACT_ATOMS: atom_id res chain seq x y z
N MET A 1 9.96 11.92 -29.68
CA MET A 1 10.07 11.12 -28.44
C MET A 1 10.10 12.09 -27.27
N LEU A 2 8.95 12.35 -26.62
CA LEU A 2 8.88 13.18 -25.43
C LEU A 2 9.38 12.34 -24.24
N LYS A 3 10.52 12.74 -23.70
CA LYS A 3 10.98 12.23 -22.40
C LYS A 3 10.03 12.81 -21.34
N LEU A 4 9.09 12.00 -20.84
CA LEU A 4 8.34 12.29 -19.60
C LEU A 4 9.36 12.28 -18.44
N LYS A 5 10.03 13.40 -18.21
CA LYS A 5 10.87 13.61 -17.05
C LYS A 5 10.08 14.44 -16.04
N GLY A 6 9.61 13.79 -15.03
CA GLY A 6 9.37 14.44 -13.74
C GLY A 6 7.94 14.76 -13.41
N THR A 7 7.21 13.93 -12.76
CA THR A 7 6.27 14.29 -11.69
C THR A 7 5.97 13.08 -10.78
N ILE A 8 6.28 11.86 -11.20
CA ILE A 8 6.21 10.68 -10.31
C ILE A 8 7.58 10.30 -9.75
N ARG A 9 8.58 11.17 -9.76
CA ARG A 9 9.87 10.88 -9.11
C ARG A 9 9.75 10.55 -7.61
N ALA A 10 8.66 10.98 -6.97
CA ALA A 10 8.43 10.70 -5.55
C ALA A 10 7.84 9.30 -5.27
N LEU A 11 7.15 8.68 -6.22
CA LEU A 11 6.53 7.36 -6.01
C LEU A 11 7.26 6.22 -6.73
N ALA A 12 7.92 6.47 -7.86
CA ALA A 12 8.56 5.40 -8.65
C ALA A 12 9.88 4.87 -8.05
N ALA A 13 10.52 5.62 -7.14
CA ALA A 13 11.78 5.19 -6.50
C ALA A 13 11.60 4.33 -5.25
N ALA A 14 10.37 4.11 -4.80
CA ALA A 14 10.13 3.46 -3.52
C ALA A 14 9.24 2.22 -3.67
N GLY A 15 9.77 1.14 -4.17
CA GLY A 15 9.23 -0.21 -3.96
C GLY A 15 9.26 -0.63 -2.49
N GLY A 16 8.99 0.29 -1.56
CA GLY A 16 9.09 0.06 -0.15
C GLY A 16 7.83 0.47 0.60
N ILE A 17 7.27 -0.46 1.35
CA ILE A 17 6.19 -0.25 2.29
C ILE A 17 6.83 -0.03 3.66
N ALA A 18 6.62 1.14 4.27
CA ALA A 18 6.99 1.40 5.65
C ALA A 18 5.74 1.32 6.54
N VAL A 19 5.84 0.66 7.65
CA VAL A 19 4.74 0.46 8.60
C VAL A 19 4.95 1.33 9.83
N VAL A 20 3.94 2.08 10.22
CA VAL A 20 3.91 2.91 11.42
C VAL A 20 3.08 2.23 12.50
N THR A 21 3.61 2.20 13.71
CA THR A 21 2.98 1.64 14.91
C THR A 21 1.89 2.57 15.47
N LEU A 22 0.73 2.02 15.77
CA LEU A 22 -0.22 2.61 16.71
C LEU A 22 -0.17 1.84 18.04
N ALA A 23 -0.35 2.56 19.14
CA ALA A 23 -0.20 2.07 20.51
C ALA A 23 -1.08 0.85 20.81
N ALA A 24 -0.53 -0.06 21.60
CA ALA A 24 -1.12 -1.32 22.01
C ALA A 24 -2.23 -1.11 23.06
N VAL A 25 -3.34 -1.82 22.86
CA VAL A 25 -4.31 -2.15 23.93
C VAL A 25 -3.98 -3.58 24.39
N PRO A 26 -3.87 -3.86 25.71
CA PRO A 26 -3.48 -5.19 26.16
C PRO A 26 -4.57 -6.22 25.82
N ALA A 27 -4.15 -7.29 25.14
CA ALA A 27 -4.99 -8.46 24.89
C ALA A 27 -5.00 -9.36 26.13
N LEU A 28 -6.20 -9.69 26.60
CA LEU A 28 -6.42 -10.71 27.64
C LEU A 28 -5.90 -12.05 27.14
N ALA A 29 -4.97 -12.63 27.88
CA ALA A 29 -4.46 -13.97 27.63
C ALA A 29 -5.57 -14.99 27.94
N SER A 30 -6.06 -15.69 26.93
CA SER A 30 -6.94 -16.85 27.07
C SER A 30 -6.10 -18.12 27.05
N SER A 31 -6.28 -18.93 28.08
CA SER A 31 -5.61 -20.18 28.37
C SER A 31 -5.86 -21.28 27.31
N GLY A 32 -4.80 -22.03 27.05
CA GLY A 32 -4.62 -23.07 26.07
C GLY A 32 -5.68 -24.12 25.88
N HIS A 33 -6.27 -24.04 24.69
CA HIS A 33 -6.66 -25.21 23.92
C HIS A 33 -5.99 -25.06 22.57
N ALA A 34 -5.34 -26.10 22.07
CA ALA A 34 -4.78 -26.08 20.71
C ALA A 34 -5.94 -25.87 19.73
N ALA A 35 -6.11 -24.61 19.33
CA ALA A 35 -7.18 -24.23 18.41
C ALA A 35 -6.98 -24.97 17.09
N LYS A 36 -8.08 -25.58 16.59
CA LYS A 36 -8.10 -26.23 15.27
C LYS A 36 -7.65 -25.21 14.22
N PRO A 37 -6.77 -25.59 13.27
CA PRO A 37 -6.34 -24.68 12.22
C PRO A 37 -7.54 -24.10 11.49
N THR A 38 -7.59 -22.77 11.38
CA THR A 38 -8.65 -22.08 10.64
C THR A 38 -8.05 -21.42 9.41
N THR A 39 -8.66 -21.67 8.25
CA THR A 39 -8.25 -21.09 6.99
C THR A 39 -9.35 -20.17 6.47
N GLY A 40 -8.98 -18.99 6.03
CA GLY A 40 -9.91 -18.04 5.44
C GLY A 40 -9.22 -16.85 4.79
N PRO A 41 -9.96 -16.06 4.01
CA PRO A 41 -9.44 -14.84 3.40
C PRO A 41 -9.29 -13.75 4.46
N GLU A 42 -8.22 -12.97 4.31
CA GLU A 42 -8.00 -11.72 5.00
C GLU A 42 -7.87 -10.60 3.96
N VAL A 43 -8.73 -9.60 4.03
CA VAL A 43 -8.70 -8.43 3.13
C VAL A 43 -8.20 -7.22 3.90
N ILE A 44 -7.19 -6.56 3.35
CA ILE A 44 -6.55 -5.40 3.92
C ILE A 44 -6.74 -4.24 2.94
N SER A 45 -7.44 -3.19 3.35
CA SER A 45 -7.72 -2.08 2.44
C SER A 45 -7.62 -0.72 3.12
N GLY A 46 -7.27 0.29 2.34
CA GLY A 46 -7.26 1.68 2.78
C GLY A 46 -7.10 2.63 1.60
N THR A 47 -7.59 3.86 1.78
CA THR A 47 -7.54 4.91 0.76
C THR A 47 -7.37 6.27 1.41
N VAL A 48 -6.58 7.12 0.79
CA VAL A 48 -6.47 8.54 1.15
C VAL A 48 -6.63 9.42 -0.10
N HIS A 49 -7.09 10.64 0.12
CA HIS A 49 -7.44 11.58 -0.93
C HIS A 49 -6.71 12.93 -0.76
N GLY A 50 -6.66 13.69 -1.84
CA GLY A 50 -6.21 15.06 -1.86
C GLY A 50 -4.74 15.24 -1.45
N LYS A 51 -4.45 16.20 -0.58
CA LYS A 51 -3.08 16.51 -0.13
C LYS A 51 -2.36 15.29 0.47
N LYS A 52 -3.09 14.45 1.21
CA LYS A 52 -2.52 13.23 1.82
C LYS A 52 -2.03 12.23 0.77
N ALA A 53 -2.76 12.11 -0.37
CA ALA A 53 -2.35 11.24 -1.46
C ALA A 53 -1.13 11.76 -2.23
N LEU A 54 -0.88 13.07 -2.23
CA LEU A 54 0.24 13.72 -2.93
C LEU A 54 1.48 13.93 -2.05
N ALA A 55 1.43 13.54 -0.79
CA ALA A 55 2.56 13.70 0.11
C ALA A 55 3.75 12.81 -0.30
N ASN A 56 4.97 13.30 -0.16
CA ASN A 56 6.19 12.51 -0.40
C ASN A 56 6.24 11.23 0.45
N LYS A 57 5.58 11.27 1.60
CA LYS A 57 5.36 10.14 2.49
C LYS A 57 3.88 10.04 2.76
N THR A 58 3.19 9.19 2.01
CA THR A 58 1.75 8.98 2.12
C THR A 58 1.46 7.90 3.16
N ILE A 59 0.74 8.26 4.23
CA ILE A 59 0.28 7.30 5.25
C ILE A 59 -1.18 6.94 4.93
N ILE A 60 -1.43 5.66 4.63
CA ILE A 60 -2.76 5.12 4.36
C ILE A 60 -3.22 4.34 5.59
N PRO A 61 -4.29 4.79 6.29
CA PRO A 61 -4.92 3.98 7.33
C PRO A 61 -5.54 2.74 6.69
N LEU A 62 -5.34 1.58 7.31
CA LEU A 62 -5.79 0.28 6.81
C LEU A 62 -6.83 -0.32 7.74
N LYS A 63 -7.81 -0.98 7.14
CA LYS A 63 -8.76 -1.88 7.80
C LYS A 63 -8.46 -3.30 7.34
N LEU A 64 -8.34 -4.22 8.28
CA LEU A 64 -8.23 -5.65 8.06
C LEU A 64 -9.59 -6.27 8.37
N THR A 65 -10.05 -7.16 7.49
CA THR A 65 -11.33 -7.86 7.61
C THR A 65 -11.17 -9.30 7.14
N GLY A 66 -11.66 -10.23 7.94
CA GLY A 66 -11.51 -11.66 7.69
C GLY A 66 -11.35 -12.40 9.00
N LEU A 67 -10.35 -13.28 9.09
CA LEU A 67 -10.04 -14.03 10.31
C LEU A 67 -9.58 -13.15 11.47
N VAL A 68 -8.90 -12.03 11.15
CA VAL A 68 -8.37 -11.10 12.14
C VAL A 68 -8.84 -9.68 11.84
N ALA A 69 -9.97 -9.29 12.43
CA ALA A 69 -10.51 -7.94 12.27
C ALA A 69 -9.71 -6.94 13.12
N THR A 70 -8.95 -6.06 12.46
CA THR A 70 -8.11 -5.05 13.14
C THR A 70 -7.83 -3.84 12.25
N ARG A 71 -7.06 -2.88 12.76
CA ARG A 71 -6.62 -1.70 12.02
C ARG A 71 -5.11 -1.58 12.01
N SER A 72 -4.60 -0.88 11.02
CA SER A 72 -3.18 -0.60 10.85
C SER A 72 -2.98 0.65 9.99
N SER A 73 -1.76 0.89 9.56
CA SER A 73 -1.44 1.84 8.51
C SER A 73 -0.23 1.37 7.70
N VAL A 74 -0.16 1.81 6.45
CA VAL A 74 1.00 1.64 5.60
C VAL A 74 1.51 2.99 5.15
N THR A 75 2.83 3.13 5.07
CA THR A 75 3.47 4.32 4.51
C THR A 75 4.01 3.99 3.13
N LEU A 76 3.58 4.77 2.14
CA LEU A 76 4.09 4.71 0.77
C LEU A 76 5.05 5.88 0.55
N GLY A 77 6.20 5.61 -0.08
CA GLY A 77 7.22 6.63 -0.35
C GLY A 77 8.08 6.98 0.86
N GLY A 78 9.07 7.87 0.62
CA GLY A 78 10.03 8.32 1.63
C GLY A 78 11.14 7.32 1.95
N SER A 79 12.08 7.75 2.80
CA SER A 79 13.24 6.94 3.23
C SER A 79 12.92 5.82 4.23
N GLY A 80 11.67 5.76 4.72
CA GLY A 80 11.21 4.77 5.69
C GLY A 80 10.75 3.44 5.09
N ALA A 81 10.96 3.23 3.80
CA ALA A 81 10.59 2.00 3.12
C ALA A 81 11.36 0.80 3.69
N GLN A 82 10.64 -0.27 4.07
CA GLN A 82 11.28 -1.50 4.54
C GLN A 82 12.18 -2.07 3.44
N LYS A 83 13.46 -2.25 3.74
CA LYS A 83 14.43 -2.88 2.84
C LYS A 83 14.22 -4.40 2.79
N GLY A 84 14.68 -5.02 1.70
CA GLY A 84 14.59 -6.48 1.51
C GLY A 84 13.20 -6.98 1.12
N ASN A 85 13.07 -8.29 0.99
CA ASN A 85 11.87 -8.95 0.47
C ASN A 85 10.78 -9.17 1.54
N ASN A 86 11.12 -9.10 2.83
CA ASN A 86 10.14 -9.25 3.89
C ASN A 86 9.55 -7.88 4.26
N LYS A 87 8.24 -7.83 4.37
CA LYS A 87 7.47 -6.65 4.77
C LYS A 87 6.59 -6.99 5.95
N THR A 88 6.58 -6.15 6.96
CA THR A 88 5.79 -6.39 8.19
C THR A 88 4.74 -5.31 8.33
N LEU A 89 3.49 -5.73 8.44
CA LEU A 89 2.35 -4.90 8.80
C LEU A 89 2.12 -5.05 10.31
N LYS A 90 2.29 -3.98 11.05
CA LYS A 90 2.06 -3.94 12.49
C LYS A 90 0.60 -3.57 12.77
N THR A 91 -0.08 -4.36 13.59
CA THR A 91 -1.48 -4.14 13.97
C THR A 91 -1.64 -4.25 15.48
N ALA A 92 -2.79 -3.86 16.01
CA ALA A 92 -3.12 -4.08 17.41
C ALA A 92 -3.25 -5.58 17.78
N ALA A 93 -3.57 -6.43 16.79
CA ALA A 93 -3.70 -7.89 16.98
C ALA A 93 -2.36 -8.64 16.83
N GLY A 94 -1.30 -7.96 16.43
CA GLY A 94 0.03 -8.56 16.21
C GLY A 94 0.65 -8.10 14.89
N ASN A 95 1.75 -8.72 14.51
CA ASN A 95 2.47 -8.40 13.28
C ASN A 95 2.20 -9.45 12.21
N LEU A 96 1.74 -9.01 11.05
CA LEU A 96 1.66 -9.83 9.85
C LEU A 96 2.90 -9.59 8.99
N THR A 97 3.75 -10.60 8.84
CA THR A 97 4.94 -10.51 7.97
C THR A 97 4.69 -11.27 6.69
N VAL A 98 4.93 -10.60 5.57
CA VAL A 98 4.86 -11.21 4.23
C VAL A 98 6.21 -11.11 3.53
N LYS A 99 6.50 -12.10 2.68
CA LYS A 99 7.65 -12.11 1.76
C LYS A 99 7.15 -11.82 0.35
N ILE A 100 7.82 -10.93 -0.37
CA ILE A 100 7.57 -10.71 -1.79
C ILE A 100 8.01 -11.97 -2.54
N ALA A 101 7.08 -12.63 -3.22
CA ALA A 101 7.26 -13.92 -3.87
C ALA A 101 7.72 -13.78 -5.34
N ALA A 102 7.39 -12.65 -5.99
CA ALA A 102 7.76 -12.38 -7.37
C ALA A 102 8.13 -10.91 -7.56
N LYS A 103 8.82 -10.58 -8.66
CA LYS A 103 9.14 -9.18 -9.02
C LYS A 103 7.83 -8.40 -9.18
N PRO A 104 7.67 -7.26 -8.48
CA PRO A 104 6.48 -6.42 -8.60
C PRO A 104 6.27 -5.96 -10.05
N GLN A 105 5.02 -6.03 -10.52
CA GLN A 105 4.61 -5.52 -11.81
C GLN A 105 4.04 -4.12 -11.62
N SER A 106 4.41 -3.21 -12.51
CA SER A 106 3.93 -1.82 -12.44
C SER A 106 3.42 -1.38 -13.79
N THR A 107 2.26 -0.73 -13.80
CA THR A 107 1.69 -0.09 -14.97
C THR A 107 1.50 1.40 -14.70
N GLN A 108 1.76 2.20 -15.72
CA GLN A 108 1.56 3.65 -15.69
C GLN A 108 0.78 4.07 -16.92
N SER A 109 -0.21 4.92 -16.73
CA SER A 109 -1.00 5.48 -17.81
C SER A 109 -1.15 6.99 -17.65
N PHE A 110 -1.23 7.70 -18.77
CA PHE A 110 -1.47 9.13 -18.82
C PHE A 110 -2.50 9.47 -19.90
N ASN A 111 -3.61 10.06 -19.50
CA ASN A 111 -4.65 10.52 -20.41
C ASN A 111 -4.45 12.01 -20.72
N ARG A 112 -4.01 12.33 -21.93
CA ARG A 112 -3.73 13.71 -22.37
C ARG A 112 -4.98 14.59 -22.45
N LYS A 113 -6.17 14.02 -22.70
CA LYS A 113 -7.43 14.80 -22.77
C LYS A 113 -7.85 15.28 -21.38
N THR A 114 -7.66 14.47 -20.37
CA THR A 114 -8.07 14.77 -18.98
C THR A 114 -6.92 15.19 -18.09
N CYS A 115 -5.67 15.10 -18.57
CA CYS A 115 -4.43 15.26 -17.80
C CYS A 115 -4.34 14.32 -16.58
N ARG A 116 -5.05 13.20 -16.64
CA ARG A 116 -5.03 12.20 -15.55
C ARG A 116 -3.87 11.25 -15.73
N GLU A 117 -3.21 11.01 -14.65
CA GLU A 117 -2.16 10.03 -14.49
C GLU A 117 -2.62 8.97 -13.51
N ALA A 118 -2.36 7.71 -13.81
CA ALA A 118 -2.59 6.60 -12.91
C ALA A 118 -1.36 5.68 -12.89
N PHE A 119 -1.05 5.18 -11.72
CA PHE A 119 -0.01 4.19 -11.45
C PHE A 119 -0.63 3.04 -10.66
N THR A 120 -0.35 1.82 -11.08
CA THR A 120 -0.73 0.61 -10.36
C THR A 120 0.51 -0.25 -10.17
N GLN A 121 0.67 -0.83 -9.00
CA GLN A 121 1.69 -1.83 -8.71
C GLN A 121 1.04 -3.06 -8.10
N ASP A 122 1.26 -4.20 -8.74
CA ASP A 122 0.79 -5.52 -8.29
C ASP A 122 1.97 -6.32 -7.75
N ILE A 123 1.81 -6.90 -6.56
CA ILE A 123 2.85 -7.59 -5.82
C ILE A 123 2.30 -8.92 -5.33
N VAL A 124 2.91 -10.02 -5.75
CA VAL A 124 2.62 -11.35 -5.21
C VAL A 124 3.40 -11.57 -3.93
N VAL A 125 2.73 -12.00 -2.89
CA VAL A 125 3.33 -12.21 -1.56
C VAL A 125 3.00 -13.58 -0.99
N SER A 126 3.77 -14.01 0.00
CA SER A 126 3.45 -15.15 0.84
C SER A 126 3.64 -14.78 2.32
N VAL A 127 2.78 -15.29 3.18
CA VAL A 127 2.86 -15.06 4.63
C VAL A 127 4.01 -15.86 5.24
N VAL A 128 4.78 -15.22 6.13
CA VAL A 128 5.93 -15.81 6.83
C VAL A 128 5.56 -16.02 8.29
N GLY A 129 5.01 -17.19 8.61
CA GLY A 129 4.48 -17.51 9.94
C GLY A 129 5.49 -17.41 11.06
N GLY A 130 6.74 -17.83 10.83
CA GLY A 130 7.81 -17.75 11.83
C GLY A 130 8.27 -16.32 12.16
N ARG A 131 7.78 -15.30 11.42
CA ARG A 131 8.05 -13.88 11.67
C ARG A 131 6.78 -13.08 11.98
N SER A 132 5.64 -13.71 11.90
CA SER A 132 4.35 -13.14 12.29
C SER A 132 4.11 -13.38 13.79
N THR A 133 3.40 -12.46 14.45
CA THR A 133 3.19 -12.51 15.92
C THR A 133 1.73 -12.22 16.27
N GLY A 134 1.36 -12.48 17.52
CA GLY A 134 0.00 -12.25 18.00
C GLY A 134 -1.01 -13.15 17.28
N ALA A 135 -2.13 -12.61 16.85
CA ALA A 135 -3.16 -13.34 16.10
C ALA A 135 -2.69 -13.90 14.75
N PHE A 136 -1.53 -13.47 14.25
CA PHE A 136 -0.91 -13.95 13.01
C PHE A 136 0.23 -14.95 13.26
N ALA A 137 0.51 -15.32 14.51
CA ALA A 137 1.59 -16.26 14.84
C ALA A 137 1.36 -17.61 14.17
N GLY A 138 2.39 -18.11 13.48
CA GLY A 138 2.30 -19.36 12.73
C GLY A 138 1.45 -19.32 11.46
N ALA A 139 0.84 -18.16 11.13
CA ALA A 139 0.02 -18.02 9.92
C ALA A 139 0.85 -18.26 8.66
N SER A 140 0.23 -18.88 7.66
CA SER A 140 0.83 -19.13 6.35
C SER A 140 -0.20 -18.90 5.25
N GLY A 141 0.24 -18.75 4.03
CA GLY A 141 -0.63 -18.68 2.86
C GLY A 141 -0.15 -17.70 1.78
N PRO A 142 -0.71 -17.81 0.58
CA PRO A 142 -0.44 -16.89 -0.53
C PRO A 142 -1.24 -15.61 -0.40
N GLY A 143 -0.80 -14.56 -1.10
CA GLY A 143 -1.53 -13.31 -1.17
C GLY A 143 -1.08 -12.43 -2.33
N ALA A 144 -1.87 -11.38 -2.56
CA ALA A 144 -1.59 -10.35 -3.52
C ALA A 144 -1.80 -8.97 -2.88
N VAL A 145 -0.97 -8.01 -3.27
CA VAL A 145 -1.05 -6.62 -2.85
C VAL A 145 -1.12 -5.75 -4.09
N GLN A 146 -2.07 -4.83 -4.12
CA GLN A 146 -2.18 -3.79 -5.14
C GLN A 146 -2.04 -2.41 -4.50
N ILE A 147 -1.15 -1.61 -5.06
CA ILE A 147 -0.99 -0.20 -4.73
C ILE A 147 -1.47 0.60 -5.94
N PHE A 148 -2.40 1.49 -5.73
CA PHE A 148 -2.96 2.35 -6.76
C PHE A 148 -2.75 3.81 -6.39
N PHE A 149 -2.33 4.59 -7.38
CA PHE A 149 -2.23 6.04 -7.28
C PHE A 149 -2.86 6.69 -8.50
N ARG A 150 -3.59 7.78 -8.30
CA ARG A 150 -4.14 8.62 -9.36
C ARG A 150 -4.01 10.09 -9.00
N ALA A 151 -3.59 10.90 -9.97
CA ALA A 151 -3.55 12.34 -9.85
C ALA A 151 -3.97 13.01 -11.18
N THR A 152 -4.16 14.32 -11.15
CA THR A 152 -4.41 15.13 -12.36
C THR A 152 -3.34 16.20 -12.43
N ALA A 153 -2.58 16.23 -13.52
CA ALA A 153 -1.64 17.29 -13.80
C ALA A 153 -2.37 18.62 -14.09
N PRO A 154 -1.80 19.77 -13.75
CA PRO A 154 -2.35 21.06 -14.17
C PRO A 154 -2.31 21.19 -15.70
N ARG A 155 -2.91 22.27 -16.22
CA ARG A 155 -2.74 22.67 -17.60
C ARG A 155 -1.95 23.97 -17.64
N PHE A 156 -1.16 24.17 -18.70
CA PHE A 156 -0.55 25.44 -18.96
C PHE A 156 -1.62 26.53 -19.11
N THR A 157 -1.46 27.63 -18.40
CA THR A 157 -2.41 28.75 -18.41
C THR A 157 -2.06 29.82 -19.45
N SER A 158 -0.81 29.82 -19.95
CA SER A 158 -0.28 30.79 -20.91
C SER A 158 0.79 30.17 -21.81
N GLY A 159 1.26 30.91 -22.78
CA GLY A 159 2.33 30.51 -23.71
C GLY A 159 1.88 29.54 -24.80
N PRO A 160 2.82 29.01 -25.60
CA PRO A 160 2.55 28.18 -26.78
C PRO A 160 1.91 26.82 -26.44
N HIS A 161 1.97 26.41 -25.19
CA HIS A 161 1.38 25.16 -24.71
C HIS A 161 0.08 25.35 -23.92
N LYS A 162 -0.54 26.57 -23.98
CA LYS A 162 -1.80 26.87 -23.27
C LYS A 162 -2.86 25.79 -23.53
N GLY A 163 -3.46 25.28 -22.44
CA GLY A 163 -4.47 24.22 -22.48
C GLY A 163 -3.91 22.79 -22.52
N GLN A 164 -2.63 22.60 -22.84
CA GLN A 164 -1.98 21.29 -22.75
C GLN A 164 -1.68 20.90 -21.29
N CYS A 165 -1.53 19.61 -21.04
CA CYS A 165 -1.17 19.12 -19.71
C CYS A 165 0.27 19.50 -19.35
N ASP A 166 0.46 20.15 -18.21
CA ASP A 166 1.77 20.42 -17.63
C ASP A 166 2.21 19.23 -16.75
N THR A 167 2.96 18.32 -17.36
CA THR A 167 3.46 17.11 -16.67
C THR A 167 4.61 17.39 -15.70
N ASN A 168 5.17 18.61 -15.71
CA ASN A 168 6.19 19.06 -14.76
C ASN A 168 5.59 19.86 -13.60
N GLY A 169 4.35 20.30 -13.73
CA GLY A 169 3.65 21.05 -12.71
C GLY A 169 3.20 20.21 -11.52
N GLN A 170 2.94 20.87 -10.41
CA GLN A 170 2.44 20.20 -9.19
C GLN A 170 1.06 19.59 -9.46
N PRO A 171 0.84 18.29 -9.18
CA PRO A 171 -0.46 17.64 -9.37
C PRO A 171 -1.57 18.34 -8.59
N ARG A 172 -2.78 18.35 -9.17
CA ARG A 172 -3.95 18.95 -8.51
C ARG A 172 -4.38 18.10 -7.32
N VAL A 173 -4.61 18.76 -6.20
CA VAL A 173 -5.10 18.13 -4.96
C VAL A 173 -6.46 17.50 -5.15
N LYS A 174 -7.37 18.19 -5.89
CA LYS A 174 -8.71 17.67 -6.19
C LYS A 174 -8.61 16.44 -7.10
N GLY A 175 -9.15 15.32 -6.64
CA GLY A 175 -9.17 14.05 -7.37
C GLY A 175 -7.88 13.23 -7.26
N ALA A 176 -6.90 13.66 -6.48
CA ALA A 176 -5.76 12.81 -6.12
C ALA A 176 -6.21 11.71 -5.15
N VAL A 177 -5.79 10.47 -5.43
CA VAL A 177 -6.13 9.27 -4.65
C VAL A 177 -4.89 8.40 -4.54
N ALA A 178 -4.64 7.86 -3.35
CA ALA A 178 -3.72 6.75 -3.14
C ALA A 178 -4.44 5.66 -2.35
N SER A 179 -4.39 4.43 -2.83
CA SER A 179 -5.04 3.29 -2.18
C SER A 179 -4.12 2.08 -2.09
N PHE A 180 -4.38 1.28 -1.08
CA PHE A 180 -3.74 0.00 -0.81
C PHE A 180 -4.84 -1.05 -0.69
N LEU A 181 -4.70 -2.15 -1.40
CA LEU A 181 -5.56 -3.33 -1.31
C LEU A 181 -4.67 -4.55 -1.22
N ALA A 182 -4.91 -5.40 -0.25
CA ALA A 182 -4.28 -6.72 -0.20
C ALA A 182 -5.34 -7.78 0.11
N SER A 183 -5.16 -8.95 -0.49
CA SER A 183 -5.91 -10.16 -0.18
C SER A 183 -4.92 -11.27 0.12
N VAL A 184 -5.06 -11.89 1.28
CA VAL A 184 -4.19 -12.97 1.75
C VAL A 184 -5.08 -14.11 2.22
N VAL A 185 -4.79 -15.33 1.81
CA VAL A 185 -5.41 -16.51 2.43
C VAL A 185 -4.56 -16.88 3.64
N LEU A 186 -5.13 -16.76 4.83
CA LEU A 186 -4.45 -17.11 6.08
C LEU A 186 -4.88 -18.49 6.55
N THR A 187 -3.91 -19.31 6.91
CA THR A 187 -4.11 -20.50 7.74
C THR A 187 -3.45 -20.22 9.08
N THR A 188 -4.26 -20.05 10.12
CA THR A 188 -3.78 -19.87 11.51
C THR A 188 -3.79 -21.22 12.23
N ARG A 189 -2.88 -21.37 13.20
CA ARG A 189 -2.79 -22.56 14.05
C ARG A 189 -3.27 -22.25 15.45
#